data_868dd9c4f9e13719586d0313ee8ba095
#
_entry.id   868dd9c4f9e13719586d0313ee8ba095
#
_cell.length_a   1.000
_cell.length_b   1.000
_cell.length_c   1.000
_cell.angle_alpha   90.00
_cell.angle_beta   90.00
_cell.angle_gamma   90.00
#
_symmetry.space_group_name_H-M   'P 1'
#
loop_
_entity.id
_entity.type
_entity.pdbx_description
1 polymer ?
#
loop_
_entity_poly.entity_id
_entity_poly.type
_entity_poly.pdbx_seq_one_letter_code
_entity_poly.pdbx_strand_id
1 'polypeptide(L)'
;MMKKSKRSDVDPFIVMDVMESARIAEEKGKDIIHMEVGQPGTPAPKIAKDYITNEINKNNLGYTVSLGLPALRTKISKLYGDWYNLDLNPNRIVVTTGSSGAFILSFSALFDSGDRVGIGSPSYPSYRQILKSLSLETVDIQTKLQNRFQPVPEDITDNNLNGILVASPANPTGSMLD
;
A
#
# COMPACT_ATOMS: atom_id res chain seq x y z
N MET A 1 -5.20 -34.43 3.44
CA MET A 1 -5.38 -33.08 4.00
C MET A 1 -4.19 -32.23 3.56
N MET A 2 -4.41 -31.09 2.93
CA MET A 2 -3.30 -30.21 2.51
C MET A 2 -2.65 -29.56 3.74
N LYS A 3 -1.31 -29.52 3.75
CA LYS A 3 -0.53 -28.86 4.81
C LYS A 3 -0.70 -27.34 4.68
N LYS A 4 -1.17 -26.66 5.73
CA LYS A 4 -1.14 -25.19 5.80
C LYS A 4 0.26 -24.70 6.14
N SER A 5 0.72 -23.66 5.44
CA SER A 5 1.93 -22.92 5.81
C SER A 5 1.65 -22.05 7.04
N LYS A 6 2.64 -21.88 7.92
CA LYS A 6 2.55 -20.88 9.01
C LYS A 6 2.35 -19.45 8.49
N ARG A 7 2.82 -19.16 7.28
CA ARG A 7 2.65 -17.86 6.61
C ARG A 7 1.20 -17.54 6.25
N SER A 8 0.32 -18.55 6.15
CA SER A 8 -1.10 -18.36 5.88
C SER A 8 -1.92 -18.05 7.13
N ASP A 9 -1.30 -18.04 8.31
CA ASP A 9 -1.93 -17.67 9.56
C ASP A 9 -1.87 -16.15 9.76
N VAL A 10 -2.55 -15.43 8.87
CA VAL A 10 -2.71 -13.97 8.91
C VAL A 10 -4.13 -13.62 9.30
N ASP A 11 -4.29 -12.54 10.05
CA ASP A 11 -5.60 -12.06 10.47
C ASP A 11 -6.41 -11.60 9.23
N PRO A 12 -7.75 -11.74 9.25
CA PRO A 12 -8.59 -11.29 8.15
C PRO A 12 -8.47 -9.78 7.96
N PHE A 13 -8.60 -9.33 6.70
CA PHE A 13 -8.71 -7.91 6.41
C PHE A 13 -10.17 -7.48 6.55
N ILE A 14 -10.56 -7.14 7.77
CA ILE A 14 -11.95 -6.87 8.19
C ILE A 14 -12.71 -5.95 7.23
N VAL A 15 -12.03 -4.97 6.63
CA VAL A 15 -12.64 -4.04 5.67
C VAL A 15 -13.28 -4.78 4.48
N MET A 16 -12.61 -5.84 3.97
CA MET A 16 -13.15 -6.65 2.87
C MET A 16 -14.38 -7.47 3.30
N ASP A 17 -14.37 -7.99 4.53
CA ASP A 17 -15.51 -8.73 5.07
C ASP A 17 -16.72 -7.80 5.28
N VAL A 18 -16.49 -6.55 5.72
CA VAL A 18 -17.54 -5.52 5.83
C VAL A 18 -18.09 -5.14 4.46
N MET A 19 -17.22 -4.92 3.46
CA MET A 19 -17.67 -4.67 2.08
C MET A 19 -18.56 -5.78 1.54
N GLU A 20 -18.15 -7.04 1.70
CA GLU A 20 -18.95 -8.18 1.23
C GLU A 20 -20.28 -8.29 1.98
N SER A 21 -20.29 -8.00 3.28
CA SER A 21 -21.51 -7.97 4.08
C SER A 21 -22.46 -6.86 3.62
N ALA A 22 -21.92 -5.69 3.28
CA ALA A 22 -22.69 -4.57 2.72
C ALA A 22 -23.29 -4.95 1.36
N ARG A 23 -22.47 -5.49 0.43
CA ARG A 23 -22.91 -5.96 -0.87
C ARG A 23 -24.07 -6.96 -0.78
N ILE A 24 -23.96 -7.95 0.12
CA ILE A 24 -25.03 -8.95 0.37
C ILE A 24 -26.30 -8.28 0.91
N ALA A 25 -26.16 -7.25 1.73
CA ALA A 25 -27.31 -6.52 2.27
C ALA A 25 -28.01 -5.69 1.20
N GLU A 26 -27.27 -5.06 0.29
CA GLU A 26 -27.79 -4.31 -0.87
C GLU A 26 -28.53 -5.22 -1.85
N GLU A 27 -28.00 -6.42 -2.14
CA GLU A 27 -28.71 -7.42 -2.96
C GLU A 27 -30.06 -7.86 -2.36
N LYS A 28 -30.23 -7.73 -1.04
CA LYS A 28 -31.49 -7.95 -0.33
C LYS A 28 -32.38 -6.70 -0.26
N GLY A 29 -32.03 -5.64 -0.99
CA GLY A 29 -32.79 -4.40 -1.06
C GLY A 29 -32.61 -3.45 0.11
N LYS A 30 -31.55 -3.62 0.95
CA LYS A 30 -31.26 -2.66 2.01
C LYS A 30 -30.49 -1.47 1.44
N ASP A 31 -30.81 -0.28 1.92
CA ASP A 31 -30.04 0.94 1.64
C ASP A 31 -28.85 1.01 2.60
N ILE A 32 -27.63 0.96 2.05
CA ILE A 32 -26.39 0.91 2.82
C ILE A 32 -25.55 2.16 2.56
N ILE A 33 -25.12 2.82 3.62
CA ILE A 33 -24.17 3.91 3.55
C ILE A 33 -22.76 3.33 3.75
N HIS A 34 -21.98 3.33 2.67
CA HIS A 34 -20.61 2.82 2.69
C HIS A 34 -19.64 3.80 3.36
N MET A 35 -19.00 3.36 4.44
CA MET A 35 -17.97 4.12 5.15
C MET A 35 -16.73 3.26 5.47
N GLU A 36 -16.72 2.01 5.03
CA GLU A 36 -15.66 1.04 5.32
C GLU A 36 -14.42 1.23 4.45
N VAL A 37 -14.56 1.84 3.27
CA VAL A 37 -13.46 2.08 2.32
C VAL A 37 -13.43 3.55 1.93
N GLY A 38 -12.25 4.16 2.04
CA GLY A 38 -12.00 5.51 1.57
C GLY A 38 -11.83 5.58 0.04
N GLN A 39 -12.90 5.35 -0.71
CA GLN A 39 -12.88 5.43 -2.17
C GLN A 39 -13.40 6.79 -2.64
N PRO A 40 -12.65 7.51 -3.53
CA PRO A 40 -13.17 8.73 -4.14
C PRO A 40 -14.47 8.48 -4.91
N GLY A 41 -15.50 9.32 -4.67
CA GLY A 41 -16.75 9.23 -5.38
C GLY A 41 -16.71 9.75 -6.83
N THR A 42 -15.65 10.46 -7.22
CA THR A 42 -15.46 10.98 -8.57
C THR A 42 -14.86 9.92 -9.50
N PRO A 43 -15.40 9.75 -10.71
CA PRO A 43 -14.85 8.80 -11.68
C PRO A 43 -13.49 9.28 -12.21
N ALA A 44 -12.76 8.37 -12.86
CA ALA A 44 -11.53 8.71 -13.58
C ALA A 44 -11.77 9.83 -14.60
N PRO A 45 -10.81 10.75 -14.83
CA PRO A 45 -10.93 11.83 -15.79
C PRO A 45 -11.35 11.33 -17.19
N LYS A 46 -12.22 12.10 -17.86
CA LYS A 46 -12.73 11.71 -19.18
C LYS A 46 -11.61 11.44 -20.18
N ILE A 47 -10.57 12.28 -20.21
CA ILE A 47 -9.44 12.11 -21.11
C ILE A 47 -8.69 10.78 -20.89
N ALA A 48 -8.60 10.30 -19.65
CA ALA A 48 -7.97 9.01 -19.35
C ALA A 48 -8.84 7.85 -19.84
N LYS A 49 -10.16 7.94 -19.65
CA LYS A 49 -11.11 6.93 -20.14
C LYS A 49 -11.13 6.86 -21.66
N ASP A 50 -11.22 8.00 -22.33
CA ASP A 50 -11.21 8.08 -23.79
C ASP A 50 -9.91 7.51 -24.37
N TYR A 51 -8.76 7.85 -23.76
CA TYR A 51 -7.46 7.32 -24.17
C TYR A 51 -7.39 5.81 -24.05
N ILE A 52 -7.77 5.25 -22.89
CA ILE A 52 -7.76 3.80 -22.67
C ILE A 52 -8.68 3.08 -23.67
N THR A 53 -9.90 3.59 -23.90
CA THR A 53 -10.84 3.03 -24.86
C THR A 53 -10.25 2.96 -26.27
N ASN A 54 -9.55 4.01 -26.70
CA ASN A 54 -8.91 4.05 -28.00
C ASN A 54 -7.70 3.08 -28.09
N GLU A 55 -6.91 2.99 -27.00
CA GLU A 55 -5.70 2.17 -27.00
C GLU A 55 -6.01 0.66 -26.90
N ILE A 56 -7.06 0.25 -26.19
CA ILE A 56 -7.47 -1.16 -26.10
C ILE A 56 -7.77 -1.74 -27.49
N ASN A 57 -8.35 -0.93 -28.37
CA ASN A 57 -8.69 -1.37 -29.73
C ASN A 57 -7.48 -1.39 -30.69
N LYS A 58 -6.36 -0.79 -30.35
CA LYS A 58 -5.19 -0.64 -31.20
C LYS A 58 -4.00 -1.49 -30.77
N ASN A 59 -3.93 -1.83 -29.50
CA ASN A 59 -2.78 -2.49 -28.89
C ASN A 59 -3.12 -3.92 -28.47
N ASN A 60 -2.18 -4.83 -28.69
CA ASN A 60 -2.30 -6.24 -28.30
C ASN A 60 -2.27 -6.46 -26.78
N LEU A 61 -2.05 -5.42 -25.96
CA LEU A 61 -1.95 -5.47 -24.50
C LEU A 61 -1.06 -6.61 -24.00
N GLY A 62 0.05 -6.82 -24.68
CA GLY A 62 1.00 -7.88 -24.38
C GLY A 62 1.87 -7.61 -23.14
N TYR A 63 2.88 -8.44 -22.97
CA TYR A 63 3.83 -8.28 -21.87
C TYR A 63 4.56 -6.94 -21.91
N THR A 64 4.83 -6.40 -20.72
CA THR A 64 5.68 -5.24 -20.53
C THR A 64 7.05 -5.65 -19.99
N VAL A 65 8.03 -4.74 -20.06
CA VAL A 65 9.32 -4.97 -19.39
C VAL A 65 9.16 -4.99 -17.87
N SER A 66 10.02 -5.72 -17.18
CA SER A 66 9.87 -6.04 -15.74
C SER A 66 9.74 -4.84 -14.82
N LEU A 67 10.42 -3.74 -15.11
CA LEU A 67 10.32 -2.50 -14.30
C LEU A 67 9.10 -1.63 -14.64
N GLY A 68 8.32 -2.01 -15.64
CA GLY A 68 7.21 -1.22 -16.18
C GLY A 68 7.61 -0.41 -17.43
N LEU A 69 6.60 0.05 -18.17
CA LEU A 69 6.80 0.78 -19.44
C LEU A 69 7.76 1.96 -19.27
N PRO A 70 8.82 2.07 -20.09
CA PRO A 70 9.78 3.18 -20.00
C PRO A 70 9.11 4.54 -20.11
N ALA A 71 8.13 4.70 -21.00
CA ALA A 71 7.37 5.94 -21.16
C ALA A 71 6.62 6.35 -19.88
N LEU A 72 6.04 5.40 -19.14
CA LEU A 72 5.38 5.66 -17.87
C LEU A 72 6.41 6.09 -16.81
N ARG A 73 7.52 5.36 -16.69
CA ARG A 73 8.58 5.67 -15.73
C ARG A 73 9.19 7.04 -15.96
N THR A 74 9.40 7.43 -17.23
CA THR A 74 9.86 8.79 -17.60
C THR A 74 8.83 9.85 -17.19
N LYS A 75 7.54 9.60 -17.39
CA LYS A 75 6.49 10.55 -16.96
C LYS A 75 6.40 10.67 -15.44
N ILE A 76 6.58 9.58 -14.70
CA ILE A 76 6.64 9.62 -13.23
C ILE A 76 7.86 10.43 -12.76
N SER A 77 9.03 10.18 -13.37
CA SER A 77 10.25 10.94 -13.09
C SER A 77 10.03 12.45 -13.29
N LYS A 78 9.44 12.82 -14.42
CA LYS A 78 9.10 14.23 -14.71
C LYS A 78 8.13 14.81 -13.68
N LEU A 79 7.09 14.08 -13.29
CA LEU A 79 6.12 14.50 -12.28
C LEU A 79 6.80 14.82 -10.94
N TYR A 80 7.75 13.98 -10.51
CA TYR A 80 8.53 14.23 -9.30
C TYR A 80 9.45 15.45 -9.45
N GLY A 81 9.99 15.68 -10.64
CA GLY A 81 10.72 16.92 -10.96
C GLY A 81 9.84 18.15 -10.81
N ASP A 82 8.65 18.11 -11.44
CA ASP A 82 7.72 19.24 -11.47
C ASP A 82 7.15 19.55 -10.06
N TRP A 83 6.89 18.53 -9.22
CA TRP A 83 6.26 18.70 -7.91
C TRP A 83 7.24 18.95 -6.77
N TYR A 84 8.40 18.29 -6.81
CA TYR A 84 9.33 18.26 -5.67
C TYR A 84 10.73 18.77 -6.03
N ASN A 85 10.93 19.24 -7.26
CA ASN A 85 12.23 19.65 -7.76
C ASN A 85 13.32 18.57 -7.60
N LEU A 86 12.95 17.32 -7.90
CA LEU A 86 13.83 16.15 -7.79
C LEU A 86 14.28 15.68 -9.17
N ASP A 87 15.58 15.53 -9.37
CA ASP A 87 16.14 14.82 -10.53
C ASP A 87 16.10 13.30 -10.26
N LEU A 88 14.95 12.69 -10.53
CA LEU A 88 14.71 11.27 -10.30
C LEU A 88 15.02 10.47 -11.57
N ASN A 89 16.08 9.66 -11.52
CA ASN A 89 16.40 8.77 -12.65
C ASN A 89 15.26 7.74 -12.87
N PRO A 90 14.65 7.66 -14.08
CA PRO A 90 13.60 6.69 -14.39
C PRO A 90 13.95 5.22 -14.09
N ASN A 91 15.25 4.87 -14.08
CA ASN A 91 15.71 3.51 -13.75
C ASN A 91 15.56 3.15 -12.26
N ARG A 92 15.29 4.13 -11.42
CA ARG A 92 14.96 3.92 -10.00
C ARG A 92 13.47 3.75 -9.73
N ILE A 93 12.65 3.75 -10.78
CA ILE A 93 11.20 3.60 -10.69
C ILE A 93 10.81 2.20 -11.12
N VAL A 94 10.07 1.51 -10.26
CA VAL A 94 9.49 0.19 -10.52
C VAL A 94 7.98 0.28 -10.43
N VAL A 95 7.28 -0.12 -11.47
CA VAL A 95 5.82 -0.16 -11.50
C VAL A 95 5.35 -1.52 -10.99
N THR A 96 4.45 -1.52 -10.02
CA THR A 96 3.94 -2.73 -9.37
C THR A 96 2.42 -2.80 -9.43
N THR A 97 1.86 -3.97 -9.13
CA THR A 97 0.42 -4.18 -8.96
C THR A 97 -0.05 -3.61 -7.61
N GLY A 98 -0.14 -2.29 -7.54
CA GLY A 98 -0.47 -1.56 -6.31
C GLY A 98 0.67 -1.51 -5.29
N SER A 99 0.45 -0.78 -4.20
CA SER A 99 1.42 -0.64 -3.10
C SER A 99 1.70 -1.96 -2.38
N SER A 100 0.72 -2.86 -2.27
CA SER A 100 0.93 -4.17 -1.65
C SER A 100 1.95 -5.02 -2.41
N GLY A 101 1.93 -4.98 -3.74
CA GLY A 101 2.97 -5.60 -4.57
C GLY A 101 4.35 -4.98 -4.33
N ALA A 102 4.41 -3.65 -4.19
CA ALA A 102 5.65 -2.96 -3.87
C ALA A 102 6.20 -3.36 -2.50
N PHE A 103 5.35 -3.46 -1.47
CA PHE A 103 5.77 -3.90 -0.13
C PHE A 103 6.29 -5.33 -0.13
N ILE A 104 5.62 -6.27 -0.81
CA ILE A 104 6.08 -7.65 -0.91
C ILE A 104 7.48 -7.70 -1.52
N LEU A 105 7.70 -6.99 -2.64
CA LEU A 105 9.00 -6.96 -3.30
C LEU A 105 10.07 -6.30 -2.44
N SER A 106 9.76 -5.15 -1.84
CA SER A 106 10.72 -4.40 -1.02
C SER A 106 11.09 -5.18 0.25
N PHE A 107 10.11 -5.72 0.97
CA PHE A 107 10.38 -6.45 2.21
C PHE A 107 11.12 -7.76 1.95
N SER A 108 10.78 -8.46 0.85
CA SER A 108 11.53 -9.66 0.45
C SER A 108 12.98 -9.37 0.02
N ALA A 109 13.26 -8.15 -0.43
CA ALA A 109 14.61 -7.75 -0.82
C ALA A 109 15.44 -7.21 0.35
N LEU A 110 14.79 -6.70 1.41
CA LEU A 110 15.46 -5.98 2.51
C LEU A 110 15.55 -6.79 3.80
N PHE A 111 14.69 -7.79 3.99
CA PHE A 111 14.58 -8.50 5.28
C PHE A 111 14.62 -10.01 5.10
N ASP A 112 15.25 -10.67 6.08
CA ASP A 112 15.21 -12.11 6.24
C ASP A 112 14.06 -12.55 7.16
N SER A 113 13.67 -13.84 7.04
CA SER A 113 12.62 -14.41 7.91
C SER A 113 13.04 -14.32 9.39
N GLY A 114 12.17 -13.73 10.20
CA GLY A 114 12.39 -13.48 11.61
C GLY A 114 12.90 -12.06 11.91
N ASP A 115 13.24 -11.26 10.89
CA ASP A 115 13.60 -9.87 11.10
C ASP A 115 12.43 -9.07 11.69
N ARG A 116 12.79 -8.08 12.49
CA ARG A 116 11.86 -7.26 13.27
C ARG A 116 11.66 -5.89 12.64
N VAL A 117 10.40 -5.61 12.26
CA VAL A 117 10.05 -4.35 11.57
C VAL A 117 9.07 -3.54 12.41
N GLY A 118 9.48 -2.33 12.77
CA GLY A 118 8.65 -1.37 13.49
C GLY A 118 7.59 -0.73 12.58
N ILE A 119 6.36 -0.63 13.07
CA ILE A 119 5.28 0.13 12.42
C ILE A 119 4.57 1.00 13.44
N GLY A 120 4.20 2.22 13.06
CA GLY A 120 3.39 3.08 13.90
C GLY A 120 2.00 2.47 14.16
N SER A 121 1.44 2.72 15.35
CA SER A 121 0.08 2.31 15.69
C SER A 121 -0.71 3.56 16.12
N PRO A 122 -1.81 3.94 15.41
CA PRO A 122 -2.47 3.22 14.30
C PRO A 122 -1.72 3.29 12.97
N SER A 123 -1.91 2.27 12.10
CA SER A 123 -1.38 2.24 10.73
C SER A 123 -2.27 1.42 9.80
N TYR A 124 -1.96 1.46 8.51
CA TYR A 124 -2.71 0.69 7.51
C TYR A 124 -2.56 -0.81 7.76
N PRO A 125 -3.67 -1.55 7.93
CA PRO A 125 -3.64 -2.95 8.36
C PRO A 125 -2.81 -3.88 7.46
N SER A 126 -2.75 -3.62 6.14
CA SER A 126 -2.00 -4.44 5.20
C SER A 126 -0.50 -4.52 5.49
N TYR A 127 0.08 -3.50 6.13
CA TYR A 127 1.51 -3.54 6.48
C TYR A 127 1.82 -4.73 7.36
N ARG A 128 1.07 -4.88 8.46
CA ARG A 128 1.21 -5.99 9.40
C ARG A 128 0.97 -7.34 8.74
N GLN A 129 -0.06 -7.44 7.92
CA GLN A 129 -0.42 -8.69 7.25
C GLN A 129 0.65 -9.12 6.25
N ILE A 130 1.21 -8.19 5.48
CA ILE A 130 2.30 -8.47 4.54
C ILE A 130 3.56 -8.90 5.31
N LEU A 131 3.96 -8.18 6.35
CA LEU A 131 5.11 -8.54 7.19
C LEU A 131 4.93 -9.97 7.75
N LYS A 132 3.78 -10.26 8.35
CA LYS A 132 3.47 -11.59 8.91
C LYS A 132 3.50 -12.68 7.83
N SER A 133 2.97 -12.41 6.63
CA SER A 133 2.98 -13.37 5.52
C SER A 133 4.38 -13.66 4.98
N LEU A 134 5.33 -12.77 5.18
CA LEU A 134 6.75 -12.95 4.86
C LEU A 134 7.54 -13.55 6.03
N SER A 135 6.89 -13.93 7.13
CA SER A 135 7.51 -14.43 8.36
C SER A 135 8.41 -13.38 9.05
N LEU A 136 8.06 -12.10 8.91
CA LEU A 136 8.70 -11.01 9.64
C LEU A 136 7.96 -10.76 10.95
N GLU A 137 8.67 -10.32 11.97
CA GLU A 137 8.09 -9.93 13.25
C GLU A 137 7.69 -8.45 13.19
N THR A 138 6.42 -8.17 13.47
CA THR A 138 5.91 -6.79 13.51
C THR A 138 6.02 -6.25 14.93
N VAL A 139 6.70 -5.12 15.09
CA VAL A 139 6.85 -4.41 16.36
C VAL A 139 6.01 -3.13 16.34
N ASP A 140 5.05 -3.03 17.25
CA ASP A 140 4.18 -1.85 17.36
C ASP A 140 4.89 -0.69 18.05
N ILE A 141 5.08 0.40 17.33
CA ILE A 141 5.53 1.69 17.87
C ILE A 141 4.26 2.45 18.26
N GLN A 142 4.03 2.60 19.57
CA GLN A 142 2.87 3.30 20.09
C GLN A 142 3.01 4.80 19.85
N THR A 143 2.24 5.32 18.92
CA THR A 143 2.23 6.75 18.59
C THR A 143 1.17 7.49 19.41
N LYS A 144 1.32 8.81 19.55
CA LYS A 144 0.49 9.63 20.46
C LYS A 144 -0.25 10.71 19.68
N LEU A 145 -1.44 11.09 20.17
CA LEU A 145 -2.24 12.17 19.59
C LEU A 145 -1.47 13.50 19.52
N GLN A 146 -0.67 13.82 20.53
CA GLN A 146 0.15 15.02 20.57
C GLN A 146 1.15 15.11 19.41
N ASN A 147 1.60 13.98 18.91
CA ASN A 147 2.47 13.87 17.74
C ASN A 147 1.65 13.52 16.47
N ARG A 148 0.36 13.81 16.48
CA ARG A 148 -0.56 13.53 15.36
C ARG A 148 -0.51 12.07 14.87
N PHE A 149 -0.26 11.12 15.79
CA PHE A 149 -0.08 9.70 15.50
C PHE A 149 1.07 9.41 14.51
N GLN A 150 2.09 10.27 14.46
CA GLN A 150 3.35 10.00 13.79
C GLN A 150 4.40 9.54 14.81
N PRO A 151 5.25 8.57 14.46
CA PRO A 151 6.34 8.15 15.35
C PRO A 151 7.38 9.27 15.48
N VAL A 152 7.88 9.45 16.69
CA VAL A 152 9.04 10.29 16.98
C VAL A 152 10.18 9.41 17.51
N PRO A 153 11.43 9.88 17.49
CA PRO A 153 12.57 9.08 17.94
C PRO A 153 12.40 8.48 19.33
N GLU A 154 11.74 9.22 20.24
CA GLU A 154 11.50 8.80 21.62
C GLU A 154 10.50 7.65 21.75
N ASP A 155 9.65 7.43 20.73
CA ASP A 155 8.71 6.31 20.68
C ASP A 155 9.40 5.00 20.24
N ILE A 156 10.61 5.10 19.66
CA ILE A 156 11.40 3.97 19.17
C ILE A 156 12.29 3.48 20.31
N THR A 157 11.70 2.73 21.23
CA THR A 157 12.42 2.23 22.42
C THR A 157 13.10 0.89 22.20
N ASP A 158 12.74 0.17 21.15
CA ASP A 158 13.30 -1.13 20.82
C ASP A 158 14.53 -0.96 19.91
N ASN A 159 15.70 -1.27 20.45
CA ASN A 159 16.98 -1.18 19.73
C ASN A 159 17.26 -2.38 18.81
N ASN A 160 16.39 -3.38 18.78
CA ASN A 160 16.56 -4.60 17.98
C ASN A 160 15.69 -4.61 16.71
N LEU A 161 15.36 -3.45 16.17
CA LEU A 161 14.65 -3.35 14.90
C LEU A 161 15.63 -3.46 13.73
N ASN A 162 15.28 -4.32 12.75
CA ASN A 162 15.99 -4.42 11.49
C ASN A 162 15.51 -3.33 10.51
N GLY A 163 14.31 -2.80 10.72
CA GLY A 163 13.76 -1.72 9.92
C GLY A 163 12.53 -1.08 10.53
N ILE A 164 12.15 0.08 9.98
CA ILE A 164 10.93 0.81 10.37
C ILE A 164 10.18 1.20 9.09
N LEU A 165 8.86 0.97 9.10
CA LEU A 165 7.99 1.47 8.05
C LEU A 165 7.33 2.76 8.52
N VAL A 166 7.57 3.83 7.76
CA VAL A 166 7.02 5.16 8.00
C VAL A 166 6.15 5.56 6.82
N ALA A 167 4.96 6.09 7.11
CA ALA A 167 4.03 6.64 6.12
C ALA A 167 3.74 8.12 6.38
N SER A 168 4.02 8.97 5.40
CA SER A 168 3.76 10.40 5.47
C SER A 168 3.35 10.93 4.08
N PRO A 169 2.09 11.33 3.89
CA PRO A 169 0.95 11.27 4.83
C PRO A 169 0.60 9.84 5.25
N ALA A 170 0.19 9.66 6.50
CA ALA A 170 -0.14 8.35 7.05
C ALA A 170 -1.56 7.88 6.68
N ASN A 171 -1.71 6.59 6.44
CA ASN A 171 -3.01 5.93 6.38
C ASN A 171 -3.20 5.15 7.70
N PRO A 172 -4.28 5.37 8.51
CA PRO A 172 -5.51 6.13 8.14
C PRO A 172 -5.55 7.58 8.64
N THR A 173 -4.55 8.09 9.36
CA THR A 173 -4.63 9.35 10.11
C THR A 173 -4.55 10.61 9.24
N GLY A 174 -4.01 10.50 8.02
CA GLY A 174 -3.77 11.65 7.13
C GLY A 174 -2.68 12.62 7.62
N SER A 175 -2.06 12.32 8.75
CA SER A 175 -1.02 13.17 9.34
C SER A 175 0.33 12.99 8.65
N MET A 176 1.14 14.04 8.69
CA MET A 176 2.48 14.07 8.12
C MET A 176 3.53 14.12 9.24
N LEU A 177 4.70 13.59 8.95
CA LEU A 177 5.90 13.83 9.76
C LEU A 177 6.28 15.31 9.70
N ASP A 178 6.84 15.80 10.78
CA ASP A 178 7.41 17.16 10.87
C ASP A 178 8.79 17.20 10.25
#